data_62f2946e072555ede1491832ed15424c
#
_entry.id   62f2946e072555ede1491832ed15424c
#
_cell.length_a   1.000
_cell.length_b   1.000
_cell.length_c   1.000
_cell.angle_alpha   90.00
_cell.angle_beta   90.00
_cell.angle_gamma   90.00
#
_symmetry.space_group_name_H-M   'P 1'
#
loop_
_entity.id
_entity.type
_entity.pdbx_description
1 polymer ?
#
loop_
_entity_poly.entity_id
_entity_poly.type
_entity_poly.pdbx_seq_one_letter_code
_entity_poly.pdbx_strand_id
1 'polypeptide(L)'
;MQEAGKTAERDTRLNMTATAKTPLRASSQSDQFIGKTIGNCEIIRRMNEGGTALIYQAHNIRFDLNRVVKILKPAFTEDEEYFIRFKQEAQLVARFDHPNILRVYDTGQVGGFFYIEMEYIEGQTLRDYIRTNPKITEREILSIAAQLASALEYAHKVHIQSGGSGEIHGILHRDIKPENIMLTNSKLVKLMDFGAAKPLNITSNTMQGMIVGTFHYMSPEQISDQPLDARSDFFSLGIVLYELATGVRPFSATTLTELIERVRTCKYTRVRQLRKTISPLTEELIDRLLSRTPDHRPSSAKEISDAVQHCIHSYETWGTGKRVFIPFSMKRHFGTLALFFSFMAMAASSVALYRSFFVDLKPVNFSESASIPLLEQGRDAERKEMWDDAIRLYKMVPPIEKGGLANEYLEAQVRMAAIMIKYQENYTKARKILESLKSHYSDPVIDAYLGRVYFHLDLFKEAQERFESALKSTAGSVIAQTSDSKSEILYYSACAIDGRFTQDEQNEALLVEAIKAWDFYLEFSKCSMKPKEPACVYALRRREELSTSMHH
;
A
#
# COMPACT_ATOMS: atom_id res chain seq x y z
N MET A 1 -43.80 13.08 78.11
CA MET A 1 -44.38 11.73 78.19
C MET A 1 -43.53 10.95 77.22
N GLN A 2 -42.56 10.26 77.78
CA GLN A 2 -42.50 8.85 78.04
C GLN A 2 -42.37 8.06 76.76
N GLU A 3 -41.45 7.23 76.47
CA GLU A 3 -40.39 6.47 77.19
C GLU A 3 -39.71 5.68 76.06
N ALA A 4 -38.39 5.65 76.04
CA ALA A 4 -37.55 4.58 76.51
C ALA A 4 -37.78 3.27 75.71
N GLY A 5 -36.88 2.58 75.19
CA GLY A 5 -35.49 2.35 75.48
C GLY A 5 -35.06 1.00 74.96
N LYS A 6 -33.75 0.83 74.94
CA LYS A 6 -32.96 -0.42 75.00
C LYS A 6 -32.70 -1.20 73.71
N THR A 7 -31.48 -0.99 73.16
CA THR A 7 -30.31 -1.91 73.25
C THR A 7 -30.56 -3.39 73.10
N ALA A 8 -29.95 -3.97 72.05
CA ALA A 8 -29.07 -5.13 72.20
C ALA A 8 -28.24 -5.38 70.95
N GLU A 9 -26.94 -5.38 71.17
CA GLU A 9 -25.91 -6.00 70.29
C GLU A 9 -26.19 -7.48 70.13
N ARG A 10 -25.89 -8.03 68.96
CA ARG A 10 -25.13 -9.28 68.86
C ARG A 10 -24.81 -9.64 67.41
N ASP A 11 -23.53 -9.64 67.17
CA ASP A 11 -22.72 -10.68 66.51
C ASP A 11 -23.06 -11.14 65.09
N THR A 12 -22.17 -10.67 64.22
CA THR A 12 -21.27 -11.47 63.35
C THR A 12 -21.78 -12.83 62.86
N ARG A 13 -21.95 -12.96 61.57
CA ARG A 13 -21.27 -14.01 60.77
C ARG A 13 -21.32 -13.72 59.28
N LEU A 14 -20.12 -13.68 58.71
CA LEU A 14 -19.87 -13.79 57.29
C LEU A 14 -20.69 -14.91 56.64
N ASN A 15 -21.39 -14.60 55.58
CA ASN A 15 -21.74 -15.59 54.58
C ASN A 15 -21.33 -15.04 53.20
N MET A 16 -20.20 -15.55 52.73
CA MET A 16 -19.78 -15.47 51.34
C MET A 16 -20.80 -16.25 50.52
N THR A 17 -21.70 -15.55 49.85
CA THR A 17 -22.49 -16.15 48.77
C THR A 17 -21.77 -15.89 47.46
N ALA A 18 -21.28 -16.97 46.90
CA ALA A 18 -20.71 -17.06 45.55
C ALA A 18 -21.64 -16.43 44.54
N THR A 19 -21.15 -15.41 43.86
CA THR A 19 -21.77 -14.89 42.63
C THR A 19 -21.73 -15.99 41.57
N ALA A 20 -22.90 -16.56 41.33
CA ALA A 20 -23.14 -17.51 40.25
C ALA A 20 -22.70 -16.88 38.92
N LYS A 21 -21.68 -17.49 38.30
CA LYS A 21 -21.38 -17.29 36.90
C LYS A 21 -22.62 -17.71 36.11
N THR A 22 -23.28 -16.75 35.47
CA THR A 22 -24.29 -17.02 34.45
C THR A 22 -23.63 -17.84 33.34
N PRO A 23 -24.09 -19.06 33.05
CA PRO A 23 -23.56 -19.81 31.93
C PRO A 23 -23.99 -19.10 30.65
N LEU A 24 -23.03 -18.65 29.84
CA LEU A 24 -23.24 -18.32 28.45
C LEU A 24 -24.00 -19.49 27.81
N ARG A 25 -25.23 -19.26 27.37
CA ARG A 25 -25.99 -20.17 26.53
C ARG A 25 -25.19 -20.44 25.27
N ALA A 26 -24.41 -21.50 25.26
CA ALA A 26 -23.91 -22.13 24.07
C ALA A 26 -25.12 -22.67 23.31
N SER A 27 -25.46 -22.05 22.17
CA SER A 27 -26.28 -22.67 21.14
C SER A 27 -25.50 -23.90 20.68
N SER A 28 -25.92 -25.08 21.06
CA SER A 28 -25.36 -26.37 20.69
C SER A 28 -25.75 -26.72 19.23
N GLN A 29 -25.24 -26.01 18.27
CA GLN A 29 -24.94 -26.60 16.97
C GLN A 29 -23.53 -27.16 17.12
N SER A 30 -23.42 -28.50 17.14
CA SER A 30 -22.14 -29.21 17.14
C SER A 30 -21.34 -28.71 15.94
N ASP A 31 -20.16 -28.15 16.21
CA ASP A 31 -19.26 -27.66 15.15
C ASP A 31 -18.96 -28.81 14.20
N GLN A 32 -19.30 -28.63 12.94
CA GLN A 32 -19.31 -29.71 11.93
C GLN A 32 -17.94 -30.34 11.68
N PHE A 33 -16.84 -29.72 12.10
CA PHE A 33 -15.47 -30.18 11.86
C PHE A 33 -14.85 -30.91 13.07
N ILE A 34 -15.31 -30.67 14.29
CA ILE A 34 -14.75 -31.30 15.50
C ILE A 34 -14.90 -32.81 15.42
N GLY A 35 -13.81 -33.55 15.69
CA GLY A 35 -13.73 -35.00 15.60
C GLY A 35 -13.58 -35.54 14.18
N LYS A 36 -13.51 -34.68 13.14
CA LYS A 36 -13.25 -35.09 11.76
C LYS A 36 -11.79 -34.95 11.42
N THR A 37 -11.35 -35.76 10.47
CA THR A 37 -10.00 -35.71 9.90
C THR A 37 -10.00 -34.82 8.66
N ILE A 38 -9.17 -33.76 8.66
CA ILE A 38 -8.92 -32.86 7.56
C ILE A 38 -7.44 -33.01 7.13
N GLY A 39 -7.19 -33.50 5.92
CA GLY A 39 -5.85 -33.90 5.53
C GLY A 39 -5.31 -35.02 6.43
N ASN A 40 -4.22 -34.78 7.13
CA ASN A 40 -3.63 -35.70 8.11
C ASN A 40 -3.92 -35.29 9.57
N CYS A 41 -4.83 -34.33 9.79
CA CYS A 41 -5.09 -33.73 11.08
C CYS A 41 -6.49 -34.03 11.59
N GLU A 42 -6.60 -34.60 12.79
CA GLU A 42 -7.85 -34.74 13.52
C GLU A 42 -8.17 -33.43 14.23
N ILE A 43 -9.36 -32.86 13.98
CA ILE A 43 -9.80 -31.58 14.54
C ILE A 43 -10.24 -31.79 16.00
N ILE A 44 -9.52 -31.12 16.92
CA ILE A 44 -9.77 -31.24 18.37
C ILE A 44 -10.82 -30.24 18.84
N ARG A 45 -10.60 -28.95 18.54
CA ARG A 45 -11.49 -27.87 18.97
C ARG A 45 -11.32 -26.63 18.13
N ARG A 46 -12.37 -25.81 18.05
CA ARG A 46 -12.27 -24.49 17.45
C ARG A 46 -11.52 -23.53 18.39
N MET A 47 -10.50 -22.86 17.86
CA MET A 47 -9.72 -21.85 18.57
C MET A 47 -10.27 -20.45 18.34
N ASN A 48 -10.59 -20.13 17.10
CA ASN A 48 -11.04 -18.81 16.70
C ASN A 48 -11.94 -18.87 15.45
N GLU A 49 -12.68 -17.79 15.24
CA GLU A 49 -13.44 -17.55 14.03
C GLU A 49 -13.05 -16.18 13.46
N GLY A 50 -12.33 -16.18 12.35
CA GLY A 50 -12.00 -14.98 11.59
C GLY A 50 -13.11 -14.60 10.61
N GLY A 51 -12.93 -13.46 9.93
CA GLY A 51 -13.85 -13.00 8.90
C GLY A 51 -14.07 -14.03 7.80
N THR A 52 -13.00 -14.60 7.29
CA THR A 52 -12.97 -15.46 6.09
C THR A 52 -12.74 -16.93 6.38
N ALA A 53 -12.23 -17.30 7.57
CA ALA A 53 -11.83 -18.66 7.90
C ALA A 53 -12.15 -19.01 9.36
N LEU A 54 -12.30 -20.32 9.60
CA LEU A 54 -12.40 -20.95 10.90
C LEU A 54 -11.02 -21.52 11.27
N ILE A 55 -10.58 -21.34 12.51
CA ILE A 55 -9.27 -21.76 12.98
C ILE A 55 -9.44 -22.82 14.06
N TYR A 56 -8.83 -23.98 13.86
CA TYR A 56 -8.92 -25.14 14.72
C TYR A 56 -7.57 -25.56 15.25
N GLN A 57 -7.53 -25.99 16.51
CA GLN A 57 -6.49 -26.86 17.01
C GLN A 57 -6.76 -28.27 16.48
N ALA A 58 -5.74 -28.92 15.98
CA ALA A 58 -5.80 -30.26 15.43
C ALA A 58 -4.58 -31.06 15.87
N HIS A 59 -4.68 -32.38 15.75
CA HIS A 59 -3.60 -33.33 16.00
C HIS A 59 -3.23 -34.05 14.71
N ASN A 60 -1.99 -33.88 14.27
CA ASN A 60 -1.51 -34.60 13.11
C ASN A 60 -1.21 -36.06 13.48
N ILE A 61 -2.03 -36.97 12.98
CA ILE A 61 -1.99 -38.41 13.32
C ILE A 61 -0.76 -39.15 12.80
N ARG A 62 -0.05 -38.59 11.80
CA ARG A 62 1.18 -39.20 11.26
C ARG A 62 2.41 -38.89 12.07
N PHE A 63 2.49 -37.65 12.59
CA PHE A 63 3.67 -37.16 13.28
C PHE A 63 3.49 -37.07 14.81
N ASP A 64 2.26 -37.34 15.31
CA ASP A 64 1.91 -37.21 16.72
C ASP A 64 2.18 -35.81 17.28
N LEU A 65 1.76 -34.78 16.54
CA LEU A 65 2.06 -33.38 16.87
C LEU A 65 0.82 -32.50 16.77
N ASN A 66 0.73 -31.53 17.68
CA ASN A 66 -0.27 -30.47 17.58
C ASN A 66 -0.06 -29.61 16.35
N ARG A 67 -1.15 -29.26 15.67
CA ARG A 67 -1.22 -28.39 14.50
C ARG A 67 -2.36 -27.39 14.63
N VAL A 68 -2.33 -26.38 13.78
CA VAL A 68 -3.48 -25.53 13.52
C VAL A 68 -3.98 -25.80 12.11
N VAL A 69 -5.29 -25.97 11.98
CA VAL A 69 -5.95 -26.08 10.68
C VAL A 69 -6.86 -24.88 10.49
N LYS A 70 -6.57 -24.09 9.46
CA LYS A 70 -7.36 -22.94 9.02
C LYS A 70 -8.23 -23.38 7.86
N ILE A 71 -9.57 -23.33 8.02
CA ILE A 71 -10.54 -23.77 7.01
C ILE A 71 -11.27 -22.55 6.45
N LEU A 72 -11.25 -22.38 5.15
CA LEU A 72 -11.95 -21.29 4.45
C LEU A 72 -13.47 -21.49 4.61
N LYS A 73 -14.19 -20.41 4.96
CA LYS A 73 -15.64 -20.46 5.07
C LYS A 73 -16.31 -20.65 3.70
N PRO A 74 -17.45 -21.37 3.61
CA PRO A 74 -18.13 -21.68 2.34
C PRO A 74 -18.39 -20.46 1.46
N ALA A 75 -18.87 -19.37 2.05
CA ALA A 75 -19.15 -18.12 1.34
C ALA A 75 -17.96 -17.54 0.54
N PHE A 76 -16.72 -17.87 0.93
CA PHE A 76 -15.51 -17.46 0.24
C PHE A 76 -14.92 -18.55 -0.67
N THR A 77 -15.46 -19.76 -0.59
CA THR A 77 -15.09 -20.85 -1.51
C THR A 77 -15.83 -20.74 -2.83
N GLU A 78 -17.01 -20.10 -2.83
CA GLU A 78 -17.85 -19.85 -4.01
C GLU A 78 -17.33 -18.68 -4.84
N ASP A 79 -16.57 -17.75 -4.26
CA ASP A 79 -15.85 -16.68 -4.96
C ASP A 79 -14.55 -17.23 -5.53
N GLU A 80 -14.56 -17.58 -6.82
CA GLU A 80 -13.43 -18.22 -7.52
C GLU A 80 -12.16 -17.36 -7.48
N GLU A 81 -12.27 -16.04 -7.61
CA GLU A 81 -11.14 -15.12 -7.60
C GLU A 81 -10.51 -15.05 -6.20
N TYR A 82 -11.35 -14.98 -5.16
CA TYR A 82 -10.89 -14.99 -3.77
C TYR A 82 -10.23 -16.32 -3.43
N PHE A 83 -10.83 -17.43 -3.83
CA PHE A 83 -10.31 -18.76 -3.58
C PHE A 83 -8.94 -18.98 -4.24
N ILE A 84 -8.78 -18.58 -5.51
CA ILE A 84 -7.50 -18.69 -6.23
C ILE A 84 -6.41 -17.89 -5.52
N ARG A 85 -6.69 -16.65 -5.12
CA ARG A 85 -5.73 -15.80 -4.40
C ARG A 85 -5.34 -16.40 -3.05
N PHE A 86 -6.30 -16.85 -2.27
CA PHE A 86 -6.06 -17.47 -0.96
C PHE A 86 -5.20 -18.73 -1.08
N LYS A 87 -5.46 -19.57 -2.09
CA LYS A 87 -4.67 -20.76 -2.40
C LYS A 87 -3.24 -20.41 -2.81
N GLN A 88 -3.08 -19.41 -3.68
CA GLN A 88 -1.75 -18.95 -4.13
C GLN A 88 -0.93 -18.41 -2.95
N GLU A 89 -1.54 -17.61 -2.08
CA GLU A 89 -0.91 -17.11 -0.87
C GLU A 89 -0.42 -18.23 0.03
N ALA A 90 -1.29 -19.19 0.34
CA ALA A 90 -0.92 -20.33 1.17
C ALA A 90 0.25 -21.13 0.56
N GLN A 91 0.25 -21.33 -0.76
CA GLN A 91 1.33 -22.03 -1.47
C GLN A 91 2.65 -21.25 -1.47
N LEU A 92 2.59 -19.92 -1.48
CA LEU A 92 3.77 -19.07 -1.39
C LEU A 92 4.37 -19.12 0.03
N VAL A 93 3.54 -18.94 1.05
CA VAL A 93 3.99 -18.95 2.46
C VAL A 93 4.49 -20.34 2.87
N ALA A 94 3.95 -21.42 2.31
CA ALA A 94 4.43 -22.79 2.54
C ALA A 94 5.91 -23.02 2.14
N ARG A 95 6.47 -22.13 1.32
CA ARG A 95 7.89 -22.18 0.91
C ARG A 95 8.81 -21.38 1.82
N PHE A 96 8.24 -20.65 2.80
CA PHE A 96 9.04 -19.88 3.75
C PHE A 96 9.64 -20.77 4.82
N ASP A 97 10.93 -20.59 5.07
CA ASP A 97 11.67 -21.24 6.16
C ASP A 97 12.44 -20.18 6.94
N HIS A 98 11.78 -19.59 7.92
CA HIS A 98 12.35 -18.55 8.77
C HIS A 98 11.83 -18.66 10.20
N PRO A 99 12.69 -18.55 11.24
CA PRO A 99 12.28 -18.76 12.63
C PRO A 99 11.18 -17.80 13.11
N ASN A 100 11.11 -16.60 12.55
CA ASN A 100 10.12 -15.59 12.92
C ASN A 100 8.92 -15.50 11.97
N ILE A 101 8.72 -16.49 11.09
CA ILE A 101 7.53 -16.63 10.24
C ILE A 101 6.83 -17.93 10.61
N LEU A 102 5.49 -17.90 10.67
CA LEU A 102 4.68 -19.09 10.91
C LEU A 102 4.89 -20.10 9.78
N ARG A 103 5.18 -21.34 10.13
CA ARG A 103 5.39 -22.39 9.13
C ARG A 103 4.06 -22.97 8.68
N VAL A 104 3.87 -23.08 7.37
CA VAL A 104 2.78 -23.81 6.73
C VAL A 104 3.33 -25.18 6.30
N TYR A 105 2.62 -26.26 6.65
CA TYR A 105 3.05 -27.63 6.37
C TYR A 105 2.35 -28.25 5.19
N ASP A 106 1.05 -27.98 5.05
CA ASP A 106 0.23 -28.56 3.98
C ASP A 106 -0.95 -27.64 3.63
N THR A 107 -1.43 -27.78 2.41
CA THR A 107 -2.65 -27.12 1.94
C THR A 107 -3.43 -28.09 1.06
N GLY A 108 -4.73 -28.13 1.22
CA GLY A 108 -5.55 -29.06 0.42
C GLY A 108 -7.02 -28.71 0.43
N GLN A 109 -7.80 -29.60 -0.17
CA GLN A 109 -9.25 -29.48 -0.23
C GLN A 109 -9.89 -30.82 0.21
N VAL A 110 -10.84 -30.75 1.15
CA VAL A 110 -11.58 -31.91 1.65
C VAL A 110 -13.05 -31.55 1.73
N GLY A 111 -13.92 -32.34 1.09
CA GLY A 111 -15.36 -32.13 1.11
C GLY A 111 -15.82 -30.75 0.60
N GLY A 112 -15.09 -30.16 -0.36
CA GLY A 112 -15.39 -28.82 -0.87
C GLY A 112 -14.79 -27.67 -0.06
N PHE A 113 -14.16 -27.95 1.09
CA PHE A 113 -13.51 -26.96 1.94
C PHE A 113 -12.01 -26.92 1.69
N PHE A 114 -11.46 -25.72 1.50
CA PHE A 114 -10.02 -25.53 1.42
C PHE A 114 -9.46 -25.36 2.83
N TYR A 115 -8.33 -26.03 3.10
CA TYR A 115 -7.65 -25.94 4.39
C TYR A 115 -6.17 -25.62 4.24
N ILE A 116 -5.60 -25.05 5.31
CA ILE A 116 -4.17 -24.82 5.49
C ILE A 116 -3.77 -25.45 6.82
N GLU A 117 -2.82 -26.42 6.80
CA GLU A 117 -2.18 -26.96 8.00
C GLU A 117 -0.95 -26.14 8.35
N MET A 118 -0.87 -25.64 9.58
CA MET A 118 0.21 -24.77 10.01
C MET A 118 0.71 -25.11 11.41
N GLU A 119 1.83 -24.52 11.78
CA GLU A 119 2.49 -24.64 13.08
C GLU A 119 1.53 -24.27 14.22
N TYR A 120 1.46 -25.14 15.25
CA TYR A 120 0.81 -24.80 16.51
C TYR A 120 1.80 -24.08 17.42
N ILE A 121 1.50 -22.85 17.79
CA ILE A 121 2.35 -22.01 18.62
C ILE A 121 1.80 -21.98 20.04
N GLU A 122 2.61 -22.45 20.99
CA GLU A 122 2.33 -22.28 22.42
C GLU A 122 2.68 -20.87 22.84
N GLY A 123 1.66 -20.01 22.94
CA GLY A 123 1.86 -18.59 23.21
C GLY A 123 0.57 -17.81 23.12
N GLN A 124 0.71 -16.51 22.92
CA GLN A 124 -0.41 -15.58 22.79
C GLN A 124 -0.18 -14.61 21.62
N THR A 125 -1.26 -13.99 21.13
CA THR A 125 -1.12 -12.91 20.15
C THR A 125 -0.43 -11.69 20.78
N LEU A 126 0.25 -10.90 19.96
CA LEU A 126 0.82 -9.64 20.45
C LEU A 126 -0.28 -8.67 20.94
N ARG A 127 -1.50 -8.80 20.38
CA ARG A 127 -2.70 -8.09 20.87
C ARG A 127 -3.00 -8.44 22.33
N ASP A 128 -3.05 -9.72 22.65
CA ASP A 128 -3.30 -10.18 24.02
C ASP A 128 -2.14 -9.80 24.94
N TYR A 129 -0.90 -9.89 24.44
CA TYR A 129 0.28 -9.49 25.18
C TYR A 129 0.24 -8.00 25.57
N ILE A 130 -0.09 -7.09 24.64
CA ILE A 130 -0.24 -5.66 24.90
C ILE A 130 -1.35 -5.42 25.95
N ARG A 131 -2.48 -6.12 25.81
CA ARG A 131 -3.63 -5.97 26.73
C ARG A 131 -3.31 -6.42 28.15
N THR A 132 -2.56 -7.50 28.30
CA THR A 132 -2.25 -8.10 29.61
C THR A 132 -0.99 -7.55 30.28
N ASN A 133 -0.14 -6.83 29.52
CA ASN A 133 1.14 -6.31 30.00
C ASN A 133 1.24 -4.79 29.84
N PRO A 134 0.70 -3.99 30.77
CA PRO A 134 0.70 -2.53 30.65
C PRO A 134 2.08 -1.88 30.76
N LYS A 135 3.12 -2.64 31.12
CA LYS A 135 4.50 -2.17 31.33
C LYS A 135 5.50 -3.01 30.53
N ILE A 136 5.34 -3.04 29.21
CA ILE A 136 6.31 -3.68 28.32
C ILE A 136 7.60 -2.87 28.35
N THR A 137 8.74 -3.49 28.63
CA THR A 137 10.01 -2.79 28.70
C THR A 137 10.53 -2.38 27.32
N GLU A 138 11.33 -1.33 27.24
CA GLU A 138 11.92 -0.90 25.97
C GLU A 138 12.79 -2.01 25.35
N ARG A 139 13.49 -2.80 26.19
CA ARG A 139 14.26 -3.95 25.72
C ARG A 139 13.39 -5.01 25.05
N GLU A 140 12.20 -5.29 25.59
CA GLU A 140 11.24 -6.21 24.96
C GLU A 140 10.73 -5.66 23.64
N ILE A 141 10.41 -4.35 23.58
CA ILE A 141 9.98 -3.68 22.35
C ILE A 141 11.04 -3.83 21.26
N LEU A 142 12.29 -3.53 21.59
CA LEU A 142 13.42 -3.63 20.67
C LEU A 142 13.69 -5.08 20.24
N SER A 143 13.55 -6.05 21.17
CA SER A 143 13.68 -7.48 20.84
C SER A 143 12.59 -7.93 19.85
N ILE A 144 11.35 -7.51 20.05
CA ILE A 144 10.25 -7.79 19.12
C ILE A 144 10.50 -7.11 17.77
N ALA A 145 10.96 -5.85 17.77
CA ALA A 145 11.30 -5.11 16.56
C ALA A 145 12.38 -5.79 15.73
N ALA A 146 13.46 -6.28 16.38
CA ALA A 146 14.54 -7.00 15.71
C ALA A 146 14.04 -8.26 15.01
N GLN A 147 13.20 -9.05 15.68
CA GLN A 147 12.66 -10.30 15.15
C GLN A 147 11.70 -10.05 13.98
N LEU A 148 10.83 -9.02 14.08
CA LEU A 148 9.94 -8.62 12.99
C LEU A 148 10.73 -8.07 11.79
N ALA A 149 11.76 -7.27 12.02
CA ALA A 149 12.64 -6.78 10.95
C ALA A 149 13.33 -7.94 10.22
N SER A 150 13.77 -8.98 10.95
CA SER A 150 14.36 -10.20 10.38
C SER A 150 13.36 -10.96 9.50
N ALA A 151 12.11 -11.14 9.98
CA ALA A 151 11.05 -11.77 9.20
C ALA A 151 10.74 -11.01 7.90
N LEU A 152 10.64 -9.68 8.00
CA LEU A 152 10.39 -8.82 6.85
C LEU A 152 11.56 -8.79 5.87
N GLU A 153 12.79 -8.79 6.36
CA GLU A 153 13.97 -8.87 5.50
C GLU A 153 13.97 -10.14 4.66
N TYR A 154 13.63 -11.28 5.29
CA TYR A 154 13.51 -12.56 4.60
C TYR A 154 12.39 -12.52 3.55
N ALA A 155 11.18 -12.09 3.93
CA ALA A 155 10.03 -12.06 3.02
C ALA A 155 10.23 -11.11 1.83
N HIS A 156 10.82 -9.94 2.06
CA HIS A 156 11.06 -8.94 1.01
C HIS A 156 12.20 -9.31 0.05
N LYS A 157 13.05 -10.29 0.41
CA LYS A 157 14.17 -10.76 -0.42
C LYS A 157 13.99 -12.16 -1.00
N VAL A 158 12.92 -12.85 -0.62
CA VAL A 158 12.69 -14.23 -1.09
C VAL A 158 12.56 -14.27 -2.62
N HIS A 159 13.22 -15.25 -3.22
CA HIS A 159 13.12 -15.57 -4.64
C HIS A 159 12.44 -16.93 -4.78
N ILE A 160 11.29 -16.99 -5.43
CA ILE A 160 10.51 -18.22 -5.60
C ILE A 160 10.30 -18.47 -7.09
N GLN A 161 10.84 -19.58 -7.60
CA GLN A 161 10.53 -20.05 -8.93
C GLN A 161 9.12 -20.67 -8.92
N SER A 162 8.20 -20.07 -9.67
CA SER A 162 6.85 -20.60 -9.86
C SER A 162 6.82 -21.44 -11.13
N GLY A 163 6.53 -22.74 -10.99
CA GLY A 163 6.48 -23.67 -12.13
C GLY A 163 5.42 -23.22 -13.15
N GLY A 164 5.80 -22.41 -14.14
CA GLY A 164 4.96 -21.98 -15.26
C GLY A 164 4.54 -20.50 -15.30
N SER A 165 4.76 -19.70 -14.26
CA SER A 165 4.25 -18.31 -14.17
C SER A 165 5.32 -17.23 -13.95
N GLY A 166 6.60 -17.55 -14.08
CA GLY A 166 7.68 -16.59 -13.85
C GLY A 166 8.30 -16.66 -12.45
N GLU A 167 9.28 -15.80 -12.20
CA GLU A 167 10.01 -15.67 -10.94
C GLU A 167 9.35 -14.62 -10.06
N ILE A 168 9.08 -14.95 -8.79
CA ILE A 168 8.52 -14.02 -7.81
C ILE A 168 9.67 -13.46 -6.97
N HIS A 169 9.84 -12.14 -7.00
CA HIS A 169 10.85 -11.42 -6.27
C HIS A 169 10.21 -10.63 -5.14
N GLY A 170 10.43 -11.07 -3.90
CA GLY A 170 9.95 -10.39 -2.71
C GLY A 170 8.43 -10.50 -2.50
N ILE A 171 8.02 -10.64 -1.26
CA ILE A 171 6.61 -10.71 -0.87
C ILE A 171 6.35 -9.69 0.23
N LEU A 172 5.37 -8.80 0.00
CA LEU A 172 4.89 -7.85 1.00
C LEU A 172 3.86 -8.52 1.91
N HIS A 173 3.92 -8.21 3.20
CA HIS A 173 2.95 -8.73 4.18
C HIS A 173 1.59 -8.05 4.09
N ARG A 174 1.55 -6.73 3.96
CA ARG A 174 0.36 -5.86 3.77
C ARG A 174 -0.65 -5.81 4.93
N ASP A 175 -0.52 -6.67 5.95
CA ASP A 175 -1.45 -6.73 7.09
C ASP A 175 -0.70 -6.95 8.43
N ILE A 176 0.37 -6.21 8.66
CA ILE A 176 1.11 -6.24 9.92
C ILE A 176 0.29 -5.55 11.00
N LYS A 177 -0.12 -6.33 12.00
CA LYS A 177 -0.88 -5.88 13.17
C LYS A 177 -0.69 -6.85 14.33
N PRO A 178 -0.95 -6.44 15.57
CA PRO A 178 -0.74 -7.29 16.74
C PRO A 178 -1.50 -8.62 16.72
N GLU A 179 -2.62 -8.69 16.02
CA GLU A 179 -3.42 -9.91 15.85
C GLU A 179 -2.71 -10.96 14.98
N ASN A 180 -1.86 -10.51 14.04
CA ASN A 180 -1.11 -11.35 13.10
C ASN A 180 0.32 -11.64 13.58
N ILE A 181 0.63 -11.36 14.83
CA ILE A 181 1.92 -11.61 15.46
C ILE A 181 1.69 -12.45 16.70
N MET A 182 2.29 -13.65 16.74
CA MET A 182 2.31 -14.49 17.94
C MET A 182 3.61 -14.29 18.70
N LEU A 183 3.52 -14.36 20.01
CA LEU A 183 4.65 -14.37 20.92
C LEU A 183 4.61 -15.70 21.70
N THR A 184 5.64 -16.55 21.51
CA THR A 184 5.76 -17.80 22.24
C THR A 184 6.05 -17.55 23.72
N ASN A 185 5.91 -18.59 24.55
CA ASN A 185 6.29 -18.53 25.97
C ASN A 185 7.78 -18.17 26.16
N SER A 186 8.64 -18.52 25.21
CA SER A 186 10.08 -18.15 25.18
C SER A 186 10.37 -16.77 24.56
N LYS A 187 9.33 -15.98 24.27
CA LYS A 187 9.43 -14.66 23.64
C LYS A 187 9.94 -14.68 22.18
N LEU A 188 9.85 -15.82 21.50
CA LEU A 188 10.05 -15.88 20.07
C LEU A 188 8.83 -15.31 19.35
N VAL A 189 9.07 -14.37 18.42
CA VAL A 189 8.05 -13.77 17.57
C VAL A 189 7.79 -14.65 16.36
N LYS A 190 6.53 -14.86 16.02
CA LYS A 190 6.06 -15.52 14.80
C LYS A 190 5.08 -14.62 14.05
N LEU A 191 5.48 -14.14 12.89
CA LEU A 191 4.64 -13.36 11.97
C LEU A 191 3.75 -14.32 11.18
N MET A 192 2.45 -14.04 11.14
CA MET A 192 1.42 -14.90 10.52
C MET A 192 0.63 -14.13 9.46
N ASP A 193 -0.12 -14.85 8.65
CA ASP A 193 -1.12 -14.31 7.71
C ASP A 193 -0.57 -13.21 6.79
N PHE A 194 0.26 -13.61 5.82
CA PHE A 194 0.70 -12.71 4.74
C PHE A 194 -0.51 -12.33 3.88
N GLY A 195 -0.84 -11.03 3.85
CA GLY A 195 -2.15 -10.48 3.45
C GLY A 195 -2.41 -10.36 1.94
N ALA A 196 -1.93 -11.29 1.10
CA ALA A 196 -2.16 -11.24 -0.35
C ALA A 196 -3.66 -11.35 -0.76
N ALA A 197 -4.50 -11.91 0.11
CA ALA A 197 -5.91 -12.18 -0.17
C ALA A 197 -6.88 -11.01 0.09
N LYS A 198 -6.40 -9.81 0.43
CA LYS A 198 -7.32 -8.67 0.63
C LYS A 198 -7.58 -7.97 -0.69
N PRO A 199 -8.85 -7.93 -1.17
CA PRO A 199 -9.19 -7.08 -2.29
C PRO A 199 -8.98 -5.61 -1.91
N LEU A 200 -8.20 -4.87 -2.69
CA LEU A 200 -8.04 -3.42 -2.56
C LEU A 200 -9.32 -2.66 -2.97
N ASN A 201 -10.23 -3.33 -3.68
CA ASN A 201 -11.51 -2.77 -4.12
C ASN A 201 -12.57 -2.90 -3.02
N ILE A 202 -12.52 -2.01 -2.04
CA ILE A 202 -13.57 -1.91 -1.01
C ILE A 202 -14.66 -0.97 -1.55
N THR A 203 -15.65 -1.56 -2.21
CA THR A 203 -16.91 -0.84 -2.45
C THR A 203 -17.66 -0.64 -1.13
N SER A 204 -18.26 0.53 -0.97
CA SER A 204 -18.84 1.07 0.28
C SER A 204 -19.89 0.18 0.99
N ASN A 205 -20.38 -0.89 0.38
CA ASN A 205 -21.42 -1.75 0.94
C ASN A 205 -20.94 -2.89 1.86
N THR A 206 -19.62 -3.17 1.93
CA THR A 206 -19.07 -4.23 2.80
C THR A 206 -18.61 -3.71 4.17
N MET A 207 -18.85 -2.43 4.49
CA MET A 207 -18.23 -1.71 5.60
C MET A 207 -18.92 -1.84 6.96
N GLN A 208 -20.09 -2.47 7.08
CA GLN A 208 -20.78 -2.53 8.37
C GLN A 208 -20.34 -3.74 9.20
N GLY A 209 -19.23 -3.60 9.93
CA GLY A 209 -18.92 -4.44 11.09
C GLY A 209 -17.59 -5.20 11.10
N MET A 210 -16.96 -5.50 9.95
CA MET A 210 -15.82 -6.44 9.90
C MET A 210 -14.44 -5.81 9.63
N ILE A 211 -14.39 -4.57 9.15
CA ILE A 211 -13.19 -3.98 8.53
C ILE A 211 -12.53 -2.88 9.37
N VAL A 212 -13.23 -2.27 10.31
CA VAL A 212 -12.73 -1.10 11.07
C VAL A 212 -11.39 -1.38 11.78
N GLY A 213 -11.15 -2.60 12.27
CA GLY A 213 -9.92 -2.95 12.99
C GLY A 213 -8.63 -2.86 12.15
N THR A 214 -8.70 -3.15 10.86
CA THR A 214 -7.53 -3.25 9.98
C THR A 214 -7.01 -1.89 9.51
N PHE A 215 -7.88 -0.90 9.31
CA PHE A 215 -7.49 0.45 8.87
C PHE A 215 -6.53 1.17 9.82
N HIS A 216 -6.52 0.80 11.09
CA HIS A 216 -5.62 1.39 12.09
C HIS A 216 -4.14 1.10 11.85
N TYR A 217 -3.80 0.08 11.04
CA TYR A 217 -2.42 -0.34 10.76
C TYR A 217 -2.03 -0.16 9.29
N MET A 218 -2.93 0.32 8.46
CA MET A 218 -2.65 0.60 7.05
C MET A 218 -1.76 1.82 6.89
N SER A 219 -0.86 1.76 5.91
CA SER A 219 -0.05 2.90 5.53
C SER A 219 -0.85 3.93 4.72
N PRO A 220 -0.39 5.21 4.63
CA PRO A 220 -1.05 6.23 3.82
C PRO A 220 -1.22 5.83 2.34
N GLU A 221 -0.23 5.14 1.77
CA GLU A 221 -0.27 4.63 0.40
C GLU A 221 -1.27 3.49 0.24
N GLN A 222 -1.43 2.58 1.23
CA GLN A 222 -2.48 1.56 1.21
C GLN A 222 -3.88 2.16 1.24
N ILE A 223 -4.09 3.18 2.07
CA ILE A 223 -5.39 3.87 2.18
C ILE A 223 -5.70 4.69 0.91
N SER A 224 -4.66 5.15 0.21
CA SER A 224 -4.80 5.98 -0.98
C SER A 224 -4.68 5.18 -2.28
N ASP A 225 -4.68 3.85 -2.21
CA ASP A 225 -4.55 2.91 -3.34
C ASP A 225 -3.36 3.27 -4.27
N GLN A 226 -2.22 3.59 -3.64
CA GLN A 226 -0.98 3.90 -4.35
C GLN A 226 -0.09 2.64 -4.45
N PRO A 227 0.86 2.60 -5.39
CA PRO A 227 1.81 1.50 -5.50
C PRO A 227 2.49 1.22 -4.17
N LEU A 228 2.52 -0.06 -3.78
CA LEU A 228 3.04 -0.53 -2.51
C LEU A 228 4.44 -1.12 -2.69
N ASP A 229 5.31 -0.82 -1.74
CA ASP A 229 6.62 -1.49 -1.60
C ASP A 229 6.88 -1.92 -0.14
N ALA A 230 8.06 -2.42 0.14
CA ALA A 230 8.48 -2.87 1.48
C ALA A 230 8.26 -1.82 2.58
N ARG A 231 8.29 -0.54 2.24
CA ARG A 231 8.14 0.58 3.16
C ARG A 231 6.72 0.74 3.69
N SER A 232 5.72 0.14 3.03
CA SER A 232 4.35 0.05 3.56
C SER A 232 4.27 -0.87 4.77
N ASP A 233 4.98 -2.01 4.73
CA ASP A 233 5.09 -2.92 5.88
C ASP A 233 5.86 -2.26 7.04
N PHE A 234 6.87 -1.42 6.74
CA PHE A 234 7.62 -0.69 7.75
C PHE A 234 6.76 0.35 8.49
N PHE A 235 5.82 0.99 7.80
CA PHE A 235 4.85 1.89 8.44
C PHE A 235 3.94 1.14 9.42
N SER A 236 3.40 0.00 9.00
CA SER A 236 2.58 -0.87 9.86
C SER A 236 3.38 -1.38 11.07
N LEU A 237 4.66 -1.76 10.88
CA LEU A 237 5.59 -2.08 11.97
C LEU A 237 5.74 -0.87 12.92
N GLY A 238 5.88 0.34 12.40
CA GLY A 238 5.95 1.56 13.19
C GLY A 238 4.74 1.75 14.11
N ILE A 239 3.52 1.47 13.61
CA ILE A 239 2.29 1.50 14.41
C ILE A 239 2.33 0.46 15.53
N VAL A 240 2.77 -0.77 15.22
CA VAL A 240 2.90 -1.85 16.22
C VAL A 240 3.90 -1.46 17.32
N LEU A 241 5.07 -0.92 16.96
CA LEU A 241 6.08 -0.48 17.93
C LEU A 241 5.60 0.71 18.78
N TYR A 242 4.88 1.64 18.17
CA TYR A 242 4.26 2.74 18.90
C TYR A 242 3.27 2.22 19.95
N GLU A 243 2.39 1.29 19.56
CA GLU A 243 1.39 0.71 20.46
C GLU A 243 2.05 -0.12 21.58
N LEU A 244 3.11 -0.88 21.29
CA LEU A 244 3.93 -1.57 22.31
C LEU A 244 4.55 -0.58 23.30
N ALA A 245 4.99 0.58 22.81
CA ALA A 245 5.65 1.58 23.64
C ALA A 245 4.66 2.37 24.52
N THR A 246 3.46 2.65 24.03
CA THR A 246 2.51 3.57 24.67
C THR A 246 1.26 2.90 25.23
N GLY A 247 0.92 1.69 24.78
CA GLY A 247 -0.34 1.01 25.08
C GLY A 247 -1.53 1.51 24.27
N VAL A 248 -1.35 2.52 23.42
CA VAL A 248 -2.41 3.11 22.56
C VAL A 248 -1.95 3.20 21.11
N ARG A 249 -2.89 3.24 20.18
CA ARG A 249 -2.59 3.39 18.75
C ARG A 249 -2.23 4.85 18.43
N PRO A 250 -1.30 5.13 17.50
CA PRO A 250 -0.97 6.49 17.09
C PRO A 250 -2.15 7.18 16.37
N PHE A 251 -2.91 6.41 15.63
CA PHE A 251 -4.07 6.88 14.88
C PHE A 251 -5.34 6.24 15.43
N SER A 252 -6.19 7.03 16.07
CA SER A 252 -7.48 6.60 16.63
C SER A 252 -8.52 7.67 16.34
N ALA A 253 -9.72 7.26 15.93
CA ALA A 253 -10.81 8.17 15.61
C ALA A 253 -12.15 7.49 15.91
N THR A 254 -13.22 8.29 16.02
CA THR A 254 -14.58 7.80 16.24
C THR A 254 -15.26 7.37 14.93
N THR A 255 -14.80 7.92 13.80
CA THR A 255 -15.32 7.59 12.46
C THR A 255 -14.21 7.09 11.55
N LEU A 256 -14.56 6.29 10.56
CA LEU A 256 -13.60 5.79 9.57
C LEU A 256 -12.99 6.92 8.75
N THR A 257 -13.78 7.89 8.34
CA THR A 257 -13.32 9.06 7.57
C THR A 257 -12.24 9.84 8.34
N GLU A 258 -12.47 10.08 9.63
CA GLU A 258 -11.49 10.75 10.49
C GLU A 258 -10.22 9.91 10.66
N LEU A 259 -10.36 8.58 10.82
CA LEU A 259 -9.22 7.66 10.91
C LEU A 259 -8.36 7.73 9.64
N ILE A 260 -8.99 7.64 8.46
CA ILE A 260 -8.33 7.76 7.17
C ILE A 260 -7.54 9.09 7.09
N GLU A 261 -8.16 10.20 7.47
CA GLU A 261 -7.50 11.50 7.43
C GLU A 261 -6.33 11.60 8.42
N ARG A 262 -6.46 11.03 9.62
CA ARG A 262 -5.36 10.98 10.60
C ARG A 262 -4.18 10.16 10.09
N VAL A 263 -4.42 9.01 9.47
CA VAL A 263 -3.35 8.20 8.87
C VAL A 263 -2.72 8.95 7.69
N ARG A 264 -3.51 9.54 6.79
CA ARG A 264 -3.01 10.29 5.63
C ARG A 264 -2.16 11.51 6.03
N THR A 265 -2.49 12.16 7.13
CA THR A 265 -1.75 13.33 7.63
C THR A 265 -0.60 12.95 8.57
N CYS A 266 -0.56 11.70 9.05
CA CYS A 266 0.42 11.19 10.03
C CYS A 266 0.52 12.09 11.28
N LYS A 267 -0.61 12.64 11.75
CA LYS A 267 -0.66 13.45 12.96
C LYS A 267 -0.93 12.58 14.18
N TYR A 268 0.06 12.43 15.04
CA TYR A 268 -0.03 11.64 16.27
C TYR A 268 0.79 12.30 17.41
N THR A 269 0.54 11.90 18.64
CA THR A 269 1.31 12.31 19.81
C THR A 269 2.61 11.52 19.87
N ARG A 270 3.77 12.18 20.01
CA ARG A 270 5.06 11.49 20.08
C ARG A 270 5.15 10.54 21.27
N VAL A 271 5.87 9.43 21.12
CA VAL A 271 5.99 8.36 22.12
C VAL A 271 6.43 8.90 23.48
N ARG A 272 7.45 9.77 23.52
CA ARG A 272 8.00 10.29 24.78
C ARG A 272 7.12 11.35 25.46
N GLN A 273 6.13 11.89 24.78
CA GLN A 273 5.10 12.71 25.43
C GLN A 273 4.16 11.85 26.28
N LEU A 274 3.91 10.60 25.87
CA LEU A 274 3.09 9.63 26.60
C LEU A 274 3.91 8.79 27.57
N ARG A 275 5.14 8.42 27.19
CA ARG A 275 6.03 7.57 27.99
C ARG A 275 7.47 8.08 27.97
N LYS A 276 7.81 8.91 28.93
CA LYS A 276 9.14 9.57 29.08
C LYS A 276 10.31 8.57 29.26
N THR A 277 10.03 7.33 29.68
CA THR A 277 11.05 6.28 29.90
C THR A 277 11.62 5.69 28.62
N ILE A 278 10.97 5.89 27.48
CA ILE A 278 11.49 5.46 26.18
C ILE A 278 12.66 6.37 25.78
N SER A 279 13.73 5.76 25.25
CA SER A 279 14.91 6.50 24.81
C SER A 279 14.62 7.38 23.58
N PRO A 280 15.36 8.49 23.40
CA PRO A 280 15.22 9.32 22.20
C PRO A 280 15.46 8.57 20.89
N LEU A 281 16.36 7.59 20.89
CA LEU A 281 16.68 6.79 19.69
C LEU A 281 15.52 5.86 19.29
N THR A 282 14.86 5.25 20.27
CA THR A 282 13.70 4.40 20.01
C THR A 282 12.51 5.25 19.53
N GLU A 283 12.31 6.46 20.09
CA GLU A 283 11.31 7.40 19.55
C GLU A 283 11.65 7.82 18.11
N GLU A 284 12.92 8.15 17.81
CA GLU A 284 13.36 8.52 16.45
C GLU A 284 13.13 7.40 15.45
N LEU A 285 13.41 6.13 15.82
CA LEU A 285 13.12 4.97 14.99
C LEU A 285 11.64 4.86 14.68
N ILE A 286 10.78 4.98 15.69
CA ILE A 286 9.31 4.91 15.52
C ILE A 286 8.83 6.08 14.67
N ASP A 287 9.31 7.31 14.89
CA ASP A 287 8.95 8.48 14.10
C ASP A 287 9.36 8.33 12.62
N ARG A 288 10.54 7.74 12.35
CA ARG A 288 10.96 7.45 10.97
C ARG A 288 10.07 6.42 10.30
N LEU A 289 9.72 5.34 11.00
CA LEU A 289 8.81 4.31 10.47
C LEU A 289 7.43 4.91 10.16
N LEU A 290 6.93 5.83 11.00
CA LEU A 290 5.65 6.51 10.84
C LEU A 290 5.71 7.74 9.92
N SER A 291 6.79 7.95 9.18
CA SER A 291 6.89 9.05 8.22
C SER A 291 5.82 8.92 7.14
N ARG A 292 5.13 10.04 6.84
CA ARG A 292 4.08 10.09 5.81
C ARG A 292 4.61 9.67 4.44
N THR A 293 5.78 10.21 4.07
CA THR A 293 6.42 9.95 2.78
C THR A 293 7.28 8.70 2.88
N PRO A 294 7.05 7.66 2.05
CA PRO A 294 7.85 6.44 2.07
C PRO A 294 9.37 6.68 1.98
N ASP A 295 9.81 7.68 1.22
CA ASP A 295 11.24 8.01 1.06
C ASP A 295 11.93 8.49 2.35
N HIS A 296 11.17 8.90 3.36
CA HIS A 296 11.71 9.29 4.66
C HIS A 296 11.76 8.11 5.65
N ARG A 297 11.15 6.97 5.31
CA ARG A 297 11.24 5.73 6.09
C ARG A 297 12.57 5.03 5.84
N PRO A 298 12.94 4.03 6.65
CA PRO A 298 14.05 3.15 6.31
C PRO A 298 13.88 2.54 4.91
N SER A 299 14.96 2.44 4.15
CA SER A 299 14.94 1.94 2.77
C SER A 299 14.86 0.40 2.69
N SER A 300 15.18 -0.29 3.76
CA SER A 300 15.18 -1.75 3.85
C SER A 300 14.96 -2.24 5.29
N ALA A 301 14.52 -3.48 5.44
CA ALA A 301 14.39 -4.12 6.74
C ALA A 301 15.75 -4.29 7.44
N LYS A 302 16.85 -4.42 6.67
CA LYS A 302 18.20 -4.40 7.22
C LYS A 302 18.51 -3.07 7.91
N GLU A 303 18.14 -1.94 7.32
CA GLU A 303 18.33 -0.62 7.96
C GLU A 303 17.56 -0.51 9.28
N ILE A 304 16.36 -1.15 9.34
CA ILE A 304 15.59 -1.24 10.60
C ILE A 304 16.35 -2.09 11.63
N SER A 305 16.84 -3.27 11.23
CA SER A 305 17.63 -4.14 12.11
C SER A 305 18.86 -3.41 12.66
N ASP A 306 19.60 -2.70 11.81
CA ASP A 306 20.78 -1.93 12.21
C ASP A 306 20.41 -0.80 13.20
N ALA A 307 19.29 -0.09 12.96
CA ALA A 307 18.77 0.94 13.86
C ALA A 307 18.34 0.35 15.22
N VAL A 308 17.66 -0.79 15.22
CA VAL A 308 17.25 -1.51 16.44
C VAL A 308 18.50 -1.94 17.25
N GLN A 309 19.52 -2.50 16.61
CA GLN A 309 20.77 -2.86 17.29
C GLN A 309 21.46 -1.63 17.89
N HIS A 310 21.42 -0.49 17.19
CA HIS A 310 21.94 0.75 17.74
C HIS A 310 21.16 1.22 18.97
N CYS A 311 19.82 1.11 18.96
CA CYS A 311 18.97 1.40 20.12
C CYS A 311 19.30 0.49 21.31
N ILE A 312 19.46 -0.83 21.08
CA ILE A 312 19.83 -1.81 22.12
C ILE A 312 21.18 -1.46 22.73
N HIS A 313 22.19 -1.23 21.92
CA HIS A 313 23.53 -0.88 22.40
C HIS A 313 23.55 0.43 23.21
N SER A 314 22.82 1.44 22.74
CA SER A 314 22.67 2.71 23.45
C SER A 314 21.93 2.54 24.78
N TYR A 315 20.88 1.70 24.81
CA TYR A 315 20.15 1.40 26.04
C TYR A 315 21.04 0.72 27.09
N GLU A 316 21.88 -0.22 26.69
CA GLU A 316 22.81 -0.93 27.57
C GLU A 316 23.93 0.00 28.09
N THR A 317 24.42 0.94 27.29
CA THR A 317 25.44 1.90 27.66
C THR A 317 24.91 3.08 28.47
N TRP A 318 23.63 3.39 28.38
CA TRP A 318 23.00 4.49 29.12
C TRP A 318 23.05 4.29 30.66
N GLY A 319 22.98 3.02 31.12
CA GLY A 319 23.15 2.67 32.54
C GLY A 319 24.56 2.92 33.12
N THR A 320 25.59 3.09 32.28
CA THR A 320 26.99 3.22 32.69
C THR A 320 27.53 4.68 32.73
N GLY A 321 26.66 5.68 32.54
CA GLY A 321 27.02 7.11 32.80
C GLY A 321 27.85 7.81 31.72
N LYS A 322 28.25 7.16 30.63
CA LYS A 322 28.97 7.80 29.51
C LYS A 322 27.97 8.16 28.36
N ARG A 323 27.49 9.39 28.36
CA ARG A 323 26.57 9.89 27.33
C ARG A 323 27.35 10.44 26.13
N VAL A 324 27.31 9.72 25.01
CA VAL A 324 27.56 10.32 23.70
C VAL A 324 26.27 10.07 22.88
N PHE A 325 25.36 11.04 22.92
CA PHE A 325 24.16 11.02 22.10
C PHE A 325 24.52 11.56 20.71
N ILE A 326 24.56 10.67 19.72
CA ILE A 326 24.65 11.06 18.31
C ILE A 326 23.34 10.60 17.65
N PRO A 327 22.40 11.50 17.34
CA PRO A 327 21.16 11.15 16.66
C PRO A 327 21.46 10.40 15.35
N PHE A 328 20.67 9.38 15.06
CA PHE A 328 20.82 8.56 13.84
C PHE A 328 20.69 9.41 12.55
N SER A 329 19.84 10.43 12.58
CA SER A 329 19.70 11.43 11.51
C SER A 329 21.00 12.18 11.22
N MET A 330 21.79 12.47 12.26
CA MET A 330 23.08 13.15 12.09
C MET A 330 24.14 12.27 11.42
N LYS A 331 24.16 10.94 11.66
CA LYS A 331 25.12 10.04 10.97
C LYS A 331 24.90 10.03 9.44
N ARG A 332 23.67 10.11 8.99
CA ARG A 332 23.35 10.19 7.55
C ARG A 332 23.82 11.51 6.94
N HIS A 333 23.76 12.60 7.69
CA HIS A 333 24.25 13.91 7.24
C HIS A 333 25.76 14.11 7.43
N PHE A 334 26.42 13.39 8.37
CA PHE A 334 27.87 13.46 8.52
C PHE A 334 28.59 12.84 7.32
N GLY A 335 28.11 11.72 6.77
CA GLY A 335 28.64 11.14 5.54
C GLY A 335 28.46 12.07 4.34
N THR A 336 27.28 12.67 4.20
CA THR A 336 27.00 13.64 3.13
C THR A 336 27.72 14.97 3.34
N LEU A 337 27.89 15.42 4.60
CA LEU A 337 28.65 16.62 4.91
C LEU A 337 30.16 16.40 4.67
N ALA A 338 30.70 15.25 5.05
CA ALA A 338 32.10 14.90 4.77
C ALA A 338 32.35 14.77 3.26
N LEU A 339 31.44 14.16 2.52
CA LEU A 339 31.48 14.11 1.04
C LEU A 339 31.31 15.50 0.42
N PHE A 340 30.42 16.34 0.99
CA PHE A 340 30.23 17.72 0.53
C PHE A 340 31.49 18.57 0.77
N PHE A 341 32.12 18.48 1.94
CA PHE A 341 33.38 19.20 2.21
C PHE A 341 34.55 18.63 1.40
N SER A 342 34.62 17.31 1.16
CA SER A 342 35.59 16.71 0.25
C SER A 342 35.37 17.17 -1.19
N PHE A 343 34.12 17.23 -1.64
CA PHE A 343 33.75 17.71 -2.97
C PHE A 343 34.01 19.21 -3.11
N MET A 344 33.72 20.02 -2.08
CA MET A 344 34.05 21.45 -2.03
C MET A 344 35.55 21.69 -2.05
N ALA A 345 36.34 20.89 -1.31
CA ALA A 345 37.80 20.99 -1.34
C ALA A 345 38.37 20.60 -2.71
N MET A 346 37.79 19.56 -3.35
CA MET A 346 38.17 19.12 -4.70
C MET A 346 37.73 20.13 -5.75
N ALA A 347 36.55 20.73 -5.60
CA ALA A 347 36.08 21.81 -6.46
C ALA A 347 36.91 23.08 -6.32
N ALA A 348 37.32 23.46 -5.10
CA ALA A 348 38.23 24.60 -4.87
C ALA A 348 39.62 24.35 -5.46
N SER A 349 40.13 23.12 -5.35
CA SER A 349 41.39 22.71 -5.98
C SER A 349 41.29 22.72 -7.52
N SER A 350 40.14 22.26 -8.07
CA SER A 350 39.86 22.27 -9.49
C SER A 350 39.71 23.70 -10.04
N VAL A 351 39.08 24.60 -9.26
CA VAL A 351 38.98 26.04 -9.63
C VAL A 351 40.33 26.72 -9.56
N ALA A 352 41.19 26.36 -8.60
CA ALA A 352 42.56 26.88 -8.52
C ALA A 352 43.41 26.36 -9.70
N LEU A 353 43.33 25.09 -10.08
CA LEU A 353 43.95 24.52 -11.26
C LEU A 353 43.36 25.10 -12.55
N TYR A 354 42.05 25.28 -12.61
CA TYR A 354 41.37 25.89 -13.78
C TYR A 354 41.79 27.35 -13.98
N ARG A 355 41.92 28.13 -12.88
CA ARG A 355 42.45 29.51 -12.96
C ARG A 355 43.90 29.56 -13.41
N SER A 356 44.69 28.53 -13.12
CA SER A 356 46.12 28.44 -13.50
C SER A 356 46.32 28.02 -14.95
N PHE A 357 45.35 27.34 -15.60
CA PHE A 357 45.50 26.80 -16.95
C PHE A 357 44.60 27.46 -18.00
N PHE A 358 43.57 28.23 -17.61
CA PHE A 358 42.58 28.77 -18.55
C PHE A 358 42.23 30.25 -18.27
N VAL A 359 43.23 31.12 -18.30
CA VAL A 359 42.98 32.54 -18.52
C VAL A 359 43.00 32.73 -20.03
N ASP A 360 41.83 32.73 -20.63
CA ASP A 360 41.35 33.21 -21.91
C ASP A 360 40.40 32.21 -22.60
N LEU A 361 39.17 32.11 -22.11
CA LEU A 361 38.07 31.63 -22.97
C LEU A 361 36.83 32.52 -22.73
N LYS A 362 36.44 33.18 -23.79
CA LYS A 362 35.19 33.98 -23.90
C LYS A 362 33.96 33.14 -23.50
N PRO A 363 32.89 33.77 -22.98
CA PRO A 363 31.65 33.05 -22.64
C PRO A 363 31.07 32.40 -23.91
N VAL A 364 30.93 31.09 -23.89
CA VAL A 364 30.23 30.35 -24.93
C VAL A 364 28.74 30.59 -24.71
N ASN A 365 28.12 31.30 -25.61
CA ASN A 365 26.67 31.35 -25.71
C ASN A 365 26.15 29.93 -25.92
N PHE A 366 25.36 29.42 -24.98
CA PHE A 366 24.56 28.22 -25.16
C PHE A 366 23.45 28.54 -26.17
N SER A 367 23.77 28.36 -27.46
CA SER A 367 22.83 28.49 -28.56
C SER A 367 22.23 27.14 -28.92
N GLU A 368 20.94 27.13 -29.09
CA GLU A 368 20.05 26.28 -29.93
C GLU A 368 20.38 24.79 -30.18
N SER A 369 21.62 24.34 -30.04
CA SER A 369 22.06 22.99 -30.41
C SER A 369 21.88 21.91 -29.32
N ALA A 370 21.52 22.26 -28.08
CA ALA A 370 21.50 21.32 -26.97
C ALA A 370 20.11 20.66 -26.71
N SER A 371 19.02 21.24 -27.22
CA SER A 371 17.65 20.76 -26.98
C SER A 371 17.28 19.52 -27.80
N ILE A 372 17.70 19.46 -29.06
CA ILE A 372 17.45 18.33 -29.97
C ILE A 372 18.13 17.04 -29.46
N PRO A 373 19.42 17.06 -29.06
CA PRO A 373 20.05 15.89 -28.48
C PRO A 373 19.36 15.36 -27.21
N LEU A 374 18.84 16.23 -26.31
CA LEU A 374 18.14 15.84 -25.10
C LEU A 374 16.78 15.21 -25.41
N LEU A 375 16.03 15.75 -26.36
CA LEU A 375 14.75 15.18 -26.78
C LEU A 375 14.95 13.77 -27.39
N GLU A 376 15.97 13.60 -28.25
CA GLU A 376 16.31 12.31 -28.86
C GLU A 376 16.75 11.27 -27.81
N GLN A 377 17.58 11.67 -26.85
CA GLN A 377 17.95 10.81 -25.74
C GLN A 377 16.75 10.42 -24.90
N GLY A 378 15.80 11.34 -24.66
CA GLY A 378 14.54 11.06 -23.98
C GLY A 378 13.69 10.03 -24.74
N ARG A 379 13.56 10.17 -26.07
CA ARG A 379 12.86 9.19 -26.92
C ARG A 379 13.56 7.82 -26.92
N ASP A 380 14.88 7.79 -26.87
CA ASP A 380 15.63 6.53 -26.80
C ASP A 380 15.44 5.84 -25.46
N ALA A 381 15.43 6.58 -24.36
CA ALA A 381 15.10 6.07 -23.04
C ALA A 381 13.65 5.54 -22.98
N GLU A 382 12.70 6.26 -23.61
CA GLU A 382 11.30 5.83 -23.73
C GLU A 382 11.17 4.52 -24.52
N ARG A 383 11.89 4.37 -25.65
CA ARG A 383 11.94 3.11 -26.43
C ARG A 383 12.51 1.92 -25.64
N LYS A 384 13.39 2.19 -24.67
CA LYS A 384 13.99 1.19 -23.77
C LYS A 384 13.20 0.99 -22.47
N GLU A 385 12.01 1.57 -22.38
CA GLU A 385 11.13 1.51 -21.19
C GLU A 385 11.77 2.08 -19.91
N MET A 386 12.77 2.94 -20.06
CA MET A 386 13.46 3.62 -18.95
C MET A 386 12.72 4.91 -18.59
N TRP A 387 11.52 4.78 -18.01
CA TRP A 387 10.56 5.88 -17.84
C TRP A 387 11.07 7.05 -17.00
N ASP A 388 11.79 6.77 -15.90
CA ASP A 388 12.33 7.81 -15.01
C ASP A 388 13.48 8.57 -15.67
N ASP A 389 14.32 7.89 -16.46
CA ASP A 389 15.38 8.53 -17.22
C ASP A 389 14.81 9.37 -18.37
N ALA A 390 13.77 8.87 -19.07
CA ALA A 390 13.07 9.64 -20.08
C ALA A 390 12.47 10.94 -19.50
N ILE A 391 11.78 10.86 -18.38
CA ILE A 391 11.23 12.02 -17.65
C ILE A 391 12.34 13.01 -17.27
N ARG A 392 13.48 12.51 -16.77
CA ARG A 392 14.62 13.36 -16.39
C ARG A 392 15.17 14.12 -17.58
N LEU A 393 15.36 13.43 -18.70
CA LEU A 393 15.88 14.04 -19.94
C LEU A 393 14.91 15.06 -20.53
N TYR A 394 13.59 14.75 -20.57
CA TYR A 394 12.56 15.69 -21.02
C TYR A 394 12.46 16.94 -20.14
N LYS A 395 12.70 16.84 -18.84
CA LYS A 395 12.76 18.01 -17.94
C LYS A 395 13.94 18.92 -18.20
N MET A 396 15.02 18.38 -18.76
CA MET A 396 16.23 19.17 -19.08
C MET A 396 16.11 19.93 -20.41
N VAL A 397 15.09 19.64 -21.23
CA VAL A 397 14.83 20.42 -22.47
C VAL A 397 14.41 21.83 -22.06
N PRO A 398 15.17 22.89 -22.41
CA PRO A 398 14.90 24.24 -21.93
C PRO A 398 13.66 24.85 -22.61
N PRO A 399 12.88 25.68 -21.90
CA PRO A 399 11.85 26.49 -22.49
C PRO A 399 12.53 27.59 -23.35
N ILE A 400 12.15 27.74 -24.60
CA ILE A 400 12.71 28.75 -25.51
C ILE A 400 11.68 29.85 -25.71
N GLU A 401 12.07 31.09 -25.37
CA GLU A 401 11.16 32.22 -25.34
C GLU A 401 10.84 32.86 -26.71
N LYS A 402 11.60 32.65 -27.77
CA LYS A 402 11.28 33.17 -29.13
C LYS A 402 12.06 32.45 -30.24
N GLY A 403 11.33 31.82 -31.16
CA GLY A 403 11.79 31.47 -32.51
C GLY A 403 12.44 30.10 -32.68
N GLY A 404 11.74 29.12 -33.20
CA GLY A 404 12.30 27.94 -33.87
C GLY A 404 12.21 26.61 -33.17
N LEU A 405 12.30 26.51 -31.83
CA LEU A 405 12.33 25.25 -31.07
C LEU A 405 11.19 25.11 -30.05
N ALA A 406 10.14 25.90 -30.18
CA ALA A 406 8.94 25.81 -29.34
C ALA A 406 8.28 24.42 -29.44
N ASN A 407 8.45 23.72 -30.55
CA ASN A 407 7.89 22.40 -30.80
C ASN A 407 8.60 21.29 -29.99
N GLU A 408 9.94 21.37 -29.84
CA GLU A 408 10.72 20.37 -29.11
C GLU A 408 10.45 20.43 -27.60
N TYR A 409 10.34 21.63 -27.04
CA TYR A 409 9.94 21.81 -25.65
C TYR A 409 8.53 21.30 -25.43
N LEU A 410 7.58 21.67 -26.28
CA LEU A 410 6.20 21.20 -26.23
C LEU A 410 6.15 19.68 -26.30
N GLU A 411 6.84 19.07 -27.25
CA GLU A 411 6.89 17.61 -27.39
C GLU A 411 7.47 16.94 -26.15
N ALA A 412 8.58 17.43 -25.60
CA ALA A 412 9.18 16.90 -24.39
C ALA A 412 8.23 16.92 -23.20
N GLN A 413 7.53 18.05 -22.98
CA GLN A 413 6.59 18.19 -21.88
C GLN A 413 5.35 17.32 -22.07
N VAL A 414 4.81 17.19 -23.28
CA VAL A 414 3.67 16.32 -23.59
C VAL A 414 4.05 14.84 -23.41
N ARG A 415 5.22 14.41 -23.89
CA ARG A 415 5.72 13.03 -23.67
C ARG A 415 5.92 12.73 -22.20
N MET A 416 6.49 13.66 -21.44
CA MET A 416 6.64 13.53 -20.01
C MET A 416 5.28 13.36 -19.31
N ALA A 417 4.27 14.16 -19.66
CA ALA A 417 2.92 14.03 -19.13
C ALA A 417 2.27 12.70 -19.54
N ALA A 418 2.48 12.23 -20.77
CA ALA A 418 2.00 10.94 -21.26
C ALA A 418 2.57 9.76 -20.46
N ILE A 419 3.88 9.78 -20.17
CA ILE A 419 4.52 8.78 -19.30
C ILE A 419 3.93 8.82 -17.89
N MET A 420 3.73 10.01 -17.31
CA MET A 420 3.13 10.17 -15.98
C MET A 420 1.69 9.63 -15.93
N ILE A 421 0.91 9.78 -17.00
CA ILE A 421 -0.46 9.25 -17.10
C ILE A 421 -0.44 7.74 -17.23
N LYS A 422 0.35 7.19 -18.15
CA LYS A 422 0.27 5.79 -18.57
C LYS A 422 1.02 4.82 -17.65
N TYR A 423 2.16 5.24 -17.10
CA TYR A 423 3.08 4.34 -16.38
C TYR A 423 3.28 4.73 -14.92
N GLN A 424 3.05 5.99 -14.53
CA GLN A 424 3.20 6.44 -13.15
C GLN A 424 1.88 6.78 -12.47
N GLU A 425 0.76 6.78 -13.21
CA GLU A 425 -0.59 7.14 -12.73
C GLU A 425 -0.63 8.46 -11.94
N ASN A 426 0.30 9.37 -12.26
CA ASN A 426 0.47 10.64 -11.55
C ASN A 426 -0.33 11.77 -12.23
N TYR A 427 -1.65 11.62 -12.22
CA TYR A 427 -2.60 12.51 -12.89
C TYR A 427 -2.50 13.95 -12.40
N THR A 428 -2.25 14.17 -11.10
CA THR A 428 -2.14 15.53 -10.53
C THR A 428 -0.93 16.30 -11.07
N LYS A 429 0.23 15.63 -11.24
CA LYS A 429 1.40 16.29 -11.84
C LYS A 429 1.24 16.48 -13.34
N ALA A 430 0.74 15.47 -14.04
CA ALA A 430 0.43 15.55 -15.46
C ALA A 430 -0.53 16.71 -15.75
N ARG A 431 -1.60 16.86 -14.95
CA ARG A 431 -2.55 17.96 -15.04
C ARG A 431 -1.85 19.33 -14.99
N LYS A 432 -1.03 19.57 -13.96
CA LYS A 432 -0.32 20.87 -13.80
C LYS A 432 0.56 21.20 -14.99
N ILE A 433 1.27 20.22 -15.54
CA ILE A 433 2.12 20.41 -16.73
C ILE A 433 1.26 20.77 -17.93
N LEU A 434 0.21 20.00 -18.20
CA LEU A 434 -0.65 20.18 -19.37
C LEU A 434 -1.48 21.47 -19.29
N GLU A 435 -1.98 21.87 -18.12
CA GLU A 435 -2.66 23.16 -17.92
C GLU A 435 -1.70 24.34 -18.15
N SER A 436 -0.45 24.23 -17.68
CA SER A 436 0.58 25.24 -17.97
C SER A 436 0.90 25.31 -19.45
N LEU A 437 0.98 24.18 -20.15
CA LEU A 437 1.17 24.17 -21.60
C LEU A 437 -0.03 24.78 -22.34
N LYS A 438 -1.25 24.46 -21.91
CA LYS A 438 -2.48 24.96 -22.55
C LYS A 438 -2.61 26.48 -22.46
N SER A 439 -2.04 27.12 -21.43
CA SER A 439 -2.03 28.59 -21.31
C SER A 439 -1.12 29.27 -22.35
N HIS A 440 -0.18 28.54 -22.95
CA HIS A 440 0.83 29.08 -23.89
C HIS A 440 0.74 28.49 -25.32
N TYR A 441 0.14 27.30 -25.45
CA TYR A 441 0.08 26.55 -26.69
C TYR A 441 -1.35 26.09 -26.99
N SER A 442 -1.75 26.16 -28.26
CA SER A 442 -3.08 25.75 -28.75
C SER A 442 -3.08 24.40 -29.46
N ASP A 443 -2.15 23.49 -29.11
CA ASP A 443 -2.06 22.17 -29.76
C ASP A 443 -3.16 21.22 -29.25
N PRO A 444 -3.91 20.55 -30.17
CA PRO A 444 -4.99 19.61 -29.83
C PRO A 444 -4.54 18.43 -28.96
N VAL A 445 -3.28 18.05 -29.05
CA VAL A 445 -2.71 16.94 -28.24
C VAL A 445 -2.73 17.27 -26.75
N ILE A 446 -2.56 18.54 -26.37
CA ILE A 446 -2.67 18.98 -24.98
C ILE A 446 -4.09 18.72 -24.48
N ASP A 447 -5.13 19.04 -25.26
CA ASP A 447 -6.51 18.80 -24.89
C ASP A 447 -6.81 17.30 -24.79
N ALA A 448 -6.27 16.48 -25.69
CA ALA A 448 -6.42 15.02 -25.63
C ALA A 448 -5.88 14.43 -24.34
N TYR A 449 -4.66 14.82 -23.93
CA TYR A 449 -4.07 14.34 -22.67
C TYR A 449 -4.72 14.96 -21.44
N LEU A 450 -5.19 16.22 -21.48
CA LEU A 450 -6.00 16.81 -20.41
C LEU A 450 -7.32 16.07 -20.23
N GLY A 451 -7.98 15.72 -21.33
CA GLY A 451 -9.20 14.90 -21.29
C GLY A 451 -8.97 13.56 -20.58
N ARG A 452 -7.85 12.87 -20.88
CA ARG A 452 -7.47 11.62 -20.20
C ARG A 452 -7.18 11.84 -18.71
N VAL A 453 -6.50 12.91 -18.34
CA VAL A 453 -6.25 13.26 -16.95
C VAL A 453 -7.55 13.53 -16.21
N TYR A 454 -8.45 14.33 -16.78
CA TYR A 454 -9.75 14.62 -16.17
C TYR A 454 -10.62 13.38 -16.05
N PHE A 455 -10.60 12.49 -17.05
CA PHE A 455 -11.28 11.19 -16.98
C PHE A 455 -10.80 10.36 -15.78
N HIS A 456 -9.49 10.21 -15.58
CA HIS A 456 -8.93 9.47 -14.45
C HIS A 456 -9.10 10.17 -13.08
N LEU A 457 -9.52 11.42 -13.07
CA LEU A 457 -9.88 12.18 -11.87
C LEU A 457 -11.39 12.24 -11.63
N ASP A 458 -12.19 11.44 -12.37
CA ASP A 458 -13.66 11.39 -12.33
C ASP A 458 -14.35 12.73 -12.65
N LEU A 459 -13.63 13.63 -13.34
CA LEU A 459 -14.13 14.91 -13.84
C LEU A 459 -14.64 14.73 -15.27
N PHE A 460 -15.71 13.92 -15.42
CA PHE A 460 -16.17 13.44 -16.73
C PHE A 460 -16.69 14.54 -17.65
N LYS A 461 -17.29 15.60 -17.11
CA LYS A 461 -17.75 16.74 -17.89
C LYS A 461 -16.57 17.50 -18.50
N GLU A 462 -15.59 17.82 -17.69
CA GLU A 462 -14.36 18.50 -18.14
C GLU A 462 -13.58 17.62 -19.11
N ALA A 463 -13.55 16.30 -18.88
CA ALA A 463 -12.93 15.34 -19.79
C ALA A 463 -13.57 15.38 -21.18
N GLN A 464 -14.90 15.33 -21.24
CA GLN A 464 -15.66 15.40 -22.49
C GLN A 464 -15.37 16.71 -23.24
N GLU A 465 -15.45 17.87 -22.57
CA GLU A 465 -15.16 19.17 -23.18
C GLU A 465 -13.77 19.22 -23.81
N ARG A 466 -12.77 18.58 -23.18
CA ARG A 466 -11.40 18.50 -23.71
C ARG A 466 -11.28 17.56 -24.88
N PHE A 467 -11.93 16.41 -24.86
CA PHE A 467 -11.92 15.51 -26.02
C PHE A 467 -12.62 16.10 -27.22
N GLU A 468 -13.75 16.81 -27.03
CA GLU A 468 -14.40 17.54 -28.10
C GLU A 468 -13.53 18.63 -28.71
N SER A 469 -12.79 19.39 -27.86
CA SER A 469 -11.83 20.38 -28.32
C SER A 469 -10.72 19.75 -29.15
N ALA A 470 -10.17 18.62 -28.70
CA ALA A 470 -9.13 17.87 -29.40
C ALA A 470 -9.62 17.36 -30.78
N LEU A 471 -10.86 16.88 -30.86
CA LEU A 471 -11.45 16.34 -32.10
C LEU A 471 -11.80 17.42 -33.12
N LYS A 472 -12.15 18.65 -32.70
CA LYS A 472 -12.49 19.79 -33.58
C LYS A 472 -11.26 20.36 -34.28
N SER A 473 -10.07 20.22 -33.74
CA SER A 473 -8.85 20.89 -34.19
C SER A 473 -7.85 19.98 -34.92
N THR A 474 -8.32 19.04 -35.73
CA THR A 474 -7.48 17.99 -36.37
C THR A 474 -6.58 18.43 -37.51
N ALA A 475 -6.53 19.69 -37.90
CA ALA A 475 -5.69 20.19 -39.00
C ALA A 475 -4.41 20.83 -38.42
N GLY A 476 -3.27 20.12 -38.47
CA GLY A 476 -1.93 20.74 -38.33
C GLY A 476 -1.15 20.40 -37.06
N SER A 477 -1.53 19.41 -36.24
CA SER A 477 -0.75 19.01 -35.08
C SER A 477 0.55 18.29 -35.47
N VAL A 478 1.67 18.76 -34.94
CA VAL A 478 3.01 18.16 -35.14
C VAL A 478 3.11 16.76 -34.53
N ILE A 479 2.23 16.42 -33.56
CA ILE A 479 2.24 15.15 -32.81
C ILE A 479 1.19 14.15 -33.34
N ALA A 480 0.33 14.56 -34.28
CA ALA A 480 -0.70 13.70 -34.89
C ALA A 480 -0.15 12.58 -35.80
N GLN A 481 1.16 12.40 -35.87
CA GLN A 481 1.81 11.32 -36.65
C GLN A 481 1.81 9.94 -35.95
N THR A 482 1.27 9.80 -34.77
CA THR A 482 1.04 8.48 -34.16
C THR A 482 -0.37 8.01 -34.49
N SER A 483 -0.46 7.01 -35.34
CA SER A 483 -1.71 6.49 -35.96
C SER A 483 -2.80 5.97 -35.02
N ASP A 484 -2.58 5.95 -33.73
CA ASP A 484 -3.54 5.48 -32.73
C ASP A 484 -4.36 6.58 -32.05
N SER A 485 -4.02 7.86 -32.29
CA SER A 485 -4.49 8.97 -31.44
C SER A 485 -6.01 9.22 -31.53
N LYS A 486 -6.61 9.16 -32.74
CA LYS A 486 -8.03 9.50 -32.90
C LYS A 486 -8.97 8.43 -32.35
N SER A 487 -8.66 7.16 -32.58
CA SER A 487 -9.43 6.03 -32.02
C SER A 487 -9.37 6.02 -30.49
N GLU A 488 -8.20 6.30 -29.91
CA GLU A 488 -8.01 6.39 -28.47
C GLU A 488 -8.77 7.58 -27.85
N ILE A 489 -8.74 8.75 -28.50
CA ILE A 489 -9.52 9.93 -28.07
C ILE A 489 -11.04 9.62 -28.09
N LEU A 490 -11.52 8.98 -29.15
CA LEU A 490 -12.93 8.59 -29.26
C LEU A 490 -13.34 7.58 -28.19
N TYR A 491 -12.48 6.61 -27.88
CA TYR A 491 -12.70 5.65 -26.80
C TYR A 491 -12.87 6.34 -25.45
N TYR A 492 -11.90 7.19 -25.06
CA TYR A 492 -11.98 7.91 -23.78
C TYR A 492 -13.11 8.96 -23.77
N SER A 493 -13.46 9.53 -24.91
CA SER A 493 -14.63 10.42 -25.01
C SER A 493 -15.94 9.65 -24.73
N ALA A 494 -16.09 8.45 -25.30
CA ALA A 494 -17.24 7.59 -25.02
C ALA A 494 -17.28 7.15 -23.54
N CYS A 495 -16.13 6.79 -22.96
CA CYS A 495 -16.01 6.49 -21.55
C CYS A 495 -16.40 7.69 -20.64
N ALA A 496 -16.04 8.92 -21.02
CA ALA A 496 -16.36 10.11 -20.25
C ALA A 496 -17.87 10.43 -20.26
N ILE A 497 -18.53 10.27 -21.42
CA ILE A 497 -19.98 10.45 -21.56
C ILE A 497 -20.72 9.37 -20.76
N ASP A 498 -20.27 8.12 -20.85
CA ASP A 498 -20.78 7.00 -20.07
C ASP A 498 -20.59 7.22 -18.56
N GLY A 499 -19.44 7.74 -18.13
CA GLY A 499 -19.20 8.13 -16.74
C GLY A 499 -20.15 9.21 -16.23
N ARG A 500 -20.51 10.19 -17.07
CA ARG A 500 -21.54 11.19 -16.73
C ARG A 500 -22.91 10.55 -16.54
N PHE A 501 -23.29 9.62 -17.41
CA PHE A 501 -24.54 8.85 -17.26
C PHE A 501 -24.52 8.03 -15.97
N THR A 502 -23.43 7.36 -15.63
CA THR A 502 -23.31 6.59 -14.38
C THR A 502 -23.42 7.47 -13.13
N GLN A 503 -23.06 8.75 -13.21
CA GLN A 503 -23.26 9.72 -12.11
C GLN A 503 -24.70 10.22 -12.00
N ASP A 504 -25.48 10.16 -13.08
CA ASP A 504 -26.89 10.60 -13.17
C ASP A 504 -27.70 9.62 -14.03
N GLU A 505 -27.93 8.42 -13.48
CA GLU A 505 -28.59 7.29 -14.17
C GLU A 505 -30.07 7.57 -14.55
N GLN A 506 -30.68 8.63 -14.00
CA GLN A 506 -32.05 9.04 -14.35
C GLN A 506 -32.11 9.95 -15.59
N ASN A 507 -30.97 10.33 -16.14
CA ASN A 507 -30.87 11.26 -17.25
C ASN A 507 -30.89 10.51 -18.60
N GLU A 508 -32.11 10.32 -19.15
CA GLU A 508 -32.29 9.65 -20.45
C GLU A 508 -31.50 10.31 -21.59
N ALA A 509 -31.31 11.63 -21.55
CA ALA A 509 -30.54 12.34 -22.57
C ALA A 509 -29.06 11.92 -22.56
N LEU A 510 -28.47 11.72 -21.36
CA LEU A 510 -27.11 11.22 -21.20
C LEU A 510 -26.98 9.75 -21.63
N LEU A 511 -28.01 8.94 -21.38
CA LEU A 511 -28.04 7.54 -21.84
C LEU A 511 -27.98 7.47 -23.37
N VAL A 512 -28.81 8.25 -24.05
CA VAL A 512 -28.82 8.32 -25.53
C VAL A 512 -27.47 8.84 -26.06
N GLU A 513 -26.88 9.84 -25.42
CA GLU A 513 -25.60 10.39 -25.79
C GLU A 513 -24.48 9.36 -25.64
N ALA A 514 -24.46 8.59 -24.54
CA ALA A 514 -23.49 7.51 -24.28
C ALA A 514 -23.59 6.39 -25.32
N ILE A 515 -24.79 5.92 -25.65
CA ILE A 515 -24.99 4.91 -26.69
C ILE A 515 -24.47 5.39 -28.05
N LYS A 516 -24.79 6.63 -28.44
CA LYS A 516 -24.28 7.21 -29.72
C LYS A 516 -22.75 7.33 -29.74
N ALA A 517 -22.14 7.70 -28.62
CA ALA A 517 -20.70 7.82 -28.52
C ALA A 517 -20.02 6.44 -28.69
N TRP A 518 -20.57 5.39 -28.09
CA TRP A 518 -20.07 4.02 -28.28
C TRP A 518 -20.30 3.51 -29.70
N ASP A 519 -21.45 3.77 -30.31
CA ASP A 519 -21.72 3.40 -31.71
C ASP A 519 -20.73 4.06 -32.66
N PHE A 520 -20.45 5.36 -32.46
CA PHE A 520 -19.47 6.10 -33.26
C PHE A 520 -18.05 5.56 -33.09
N TYR A 521 -17.64 5.24 -31.86
CA TYR A 521 -16.34 4.61 -31.61
C TYR A 521 -16.21 3.25 -32.30
N LEU A 522 -17.21 2.39 -32.17
CA LEU A 522 -17.22 1.04 -32.74
C LEU A 522 -17.12 1.07 -34.27
N GLU A 523 -17.84 2.00 -34.92
CA GLU A 523 -17.79 2.20 -36.36
C GLU A 523 -16.41 2.73 -36.81
N PHE A 524 -15.93 3.80 -36.18
CA PHE A 524 -14.65 4.42 -36.51
C PHE A 524 -13.48 3.47 -36.35
N SER A 525 -13.42 2.73 -35.24
CA SER A 525 -12.33 1.81 -34.92
C SER A 525 -12.44 0.48 -35.67
N LYS A 526 -13.49 0.29 -36.49
CA LYS A 526 -13.74 -0.95 -37.24
C LYS A 526 -13.73 -2.20 -36.36
N CYS A 527 -14.35 -2.13 -35.18
CA CYS A 527 -14.37 -3.22 -34.21
C CYS A 527 -14.98 -4.52 -34.75
N SER A 528 -15.86 -4.45 -35.75
CA SER A 528 -16.38 -5.60 -36.47
C SER A 528 -15.27 -6.43 -37.16
N MET A 529 -14.17 -5.82 -37.54
CA MET A 529 -12.99 -6.47 -38.13
C MET A 529 -11.95 -6.91 -37.10
N LYS A 530 -12.03 -6.40 -35.86
CA LYS A 530 -11.11 -6.64 -34.77
C LYS A 530 -11.82 -7.07 -33.47
N PRO A 531 -12.68 -8.10 -33.49
CA PRO A 531 -13.57 -8.42 -32.37
C PRO A 531 -12.84 -8.92 -31.10
N LYS A 532 -11.54 -9.20 -31.17
CA LYS A 532 -10.72 -9.65 -30.02
C LYS A 532 -9.89 -8.53 -29.39
N GLU A 533 -9.89 -7.34 -29.95
CA GLU A 533 -9.18 -6.20 -29.37
C GLU A 533 -9.87 -5.78 -28.07
N PRO A 534 -9.15 -5.65 -26.92
CA PRO A 534 -9.77 -5.42 -25.61
C PRO A 534 -10.71 -4.21 -25.55
N ALA A 535 -10.32 -3.11 -26.18
CA ALA A 535 -11.15 -1.90 -26.25
C ALA A 535 -12.44 -2.11 -27.05
N CYS A 536 -12.40 -2.89 -28.13
CA CYS A 536 -13.59 -3.25 -28.92
C CYS A 536 -14.51 -4.20 -28.14
N VAL A 537 -13.98 -5.18 -27.41
CA VAL A 537 -14.74 -6.09 -26.56
C VAL A 537 -15.50 -5.30 -25.50
N TYR A 538 -14.80 -4.40 -24.81
CA TYR A 538 -15.41 -3.54 -23.78
C TYR A 538 -16.50 -2.65 -24.37
N ALA A 539 -16.24 -1.97 -25.49
CA ALA A 539 -17.18 -1.06 -26.13
C ALA A 539 -18.46 -1.77 -26.59
N LEU A 540 -18.34 -2.97 -27.18
CA LEU A 540 -19.49 -3.79 -27.60
C LEU A 540 -20.36 -4.18 -26.41
N ARG A 541 -19.73 -4.70 -25.37
CA ARG A 541 -20.43 -5.11 -24.14
C ARG A 541 -21.14 -3.91 -23.49
N ARG A 542 -20.44 -2.80 -23.31
CA ARG A 542 -20.98 -1.63 -22.62
C ARG A 542 -22.13 -0.99 -23.39
N ARG A 543 -22.02 -0.93 -24.71
CA ARG A 543 -23.09 -0.48 -25.59
C ARG A 543 -24.36 -1.33 -25.47
N GLU A 544 -24.21 -2.66 -25.35
CA GLU A 544 -25.32 -3.61 -25.18
C GLU A 544 -25.98 -3.41 -23.80
N GLU A 545 -25.23 -3.26 -22.74
CA GLU A 545 -25.73 -2.97 -21.38
C GLU A 545 -26.55 -1.68 -21.35
N LEU A 546 -26.03 -0.59 -21.93
CA LEU A 546 -26.76 0.69 -22.00
C LEU A 546 -28.06 0.59 -22.83
N SER A 547 -28.03 -0.17 -23.94
CA SER A 547 -29.24 -0.37 -24.75
C SER A 547 -30.32 -1.16 -24.03
N THR A 548 -29.95 -2.08 -23.16
CA THR A 548 -30.90 -2.84 -22.33
C THR A 548 -31.53 -1.93 -21.28
N SER A 549 -30.79 -0.99 -20.71
CA SER A 549 -31.30 0.01 -19.76
C SER A 549 -32.33 0.98 -20.39
N MET A 550 -32.33 1.12 -21.72
CA MET A 550 -33.30 1.99 -22.45
C MET A 550 -34.70 1.36 -22.58
N HIS A 551 -34.84 0.06 -22.32
CA HIS A 551 -36.08 -0.71 -22.45
C HIS A 551 -36.72 -1.03 -21.08
N HIS A 552 -36.17 -0.59 -19.99
CA HIS A 552 -36.71 -0.65 -18.65
C HIS A 552 -37.00 0.74 -18.09
#